data_acc81b83a131a074616054b7187514fb
#
_entry.id   acc81b83a131a074616054b7187514fb
#
_cell.length_a   1.000
_cell.length_b   1.000
_cell.length_c   1.000
_cell.angle_alpha   90.00
_cell.angle_beta   90.00
_cell.angle_gamma   90.00
#
_symmetry.space_group_name_H-M   'P 1'
#
loop_
_entity.id
_entity.type
_entity.pdbx_description
1 polymer ?
#
loop_
_entity_poly.entity_id
_entity_poly.type
_entity_poly.pdbx_seq_one_letter_code
_entity_poly.pdbx_strand_id
1 'polypeptide(L)'
;MSGPVVIAVVNHKGGCGKTTTAVNLGAALAMGNEEYGIKPHKILMIDLDPKGNIATTFGVDKKSLGATMNELFKAGIDGPEVKIEECIIGPKQLSKSMKEAFVRQNPERKRGPPKGLEIDNLWLLPADLDLAGIEIDLATRIGRENRLQRAIQGAVGHFD
;
A
#
# COMPACT_ATOMS: atom_id res chain seq x y z
N MET A 1 -7.69 -24.81 -0.40
CA MET A 1 -7.93 -23.36 -0.59
C MET A 1 -6.74 -22.81 -1.34
N SER A 2 -6.94 -22.16 -2.48
CA SER A 2 -5.86 -21.47 -3.18
C SER A 2 -5.43 -20.26 -2.30
N GLY A 3 -4.13 -20.05 -2.14
CA GLY A 3 -3.61 -18.86 -1.46
C GLY A 3 -3.96 -17.58 -2.24
N PRO A 4 -3.62 -16.40 -1.68
CA PRO A 4 -3.90 -15.13 -2.36
C PRO A 4 -3.15 -15.03 -3.69
N VAL A 5 -3.74 -14.29 -4.63
CA VAL A 5 -3.09 -13.98 -5.91
C VAL A 5 -2.15 -12.80 -5.72
N VAL A 6 -0.88 -12.97 -6.11
CA VAL A 6 0.12 -11.89 -6.03
C VAL A 6 0.36 -11.30 -7.42
N ILE A 7 0.13 -10.00 -7.55
CA ILE A 7 0.36 -9.25 -8.79
C ILE A 7 1.52 -8.26 -8.56
N ALA A 8 2.61 -8.42 -9.31
CA ALA A 8 3.76 -7.54 -9.25
C ALA A 8 3.76 -6.55 -10.43
N VAL A 9 3.82 -5.24 -10.13
CA VAL A 9 3.93 -4.17 -11.13
C VAL A 9 5.37 -3.65 -11.12
N VAL A 10 6.18 -4.12 -12.05
CA VAL A 10 7.63 -3.90 -12.06
C VAL A 10 8.10 -3.29 -13.37
N ASN A 11 8.98 -2.30 -13.30
CA ASN A 11 9.69 -1.74 -14.45
C ASN A 11 10.89 -0.91 -13.95
N HIS A 12 12.02 -0.98 -14.65
CA HIS A 12 13.20 -0.17 -14.33
C HIS A 12 13.04 1.32 -14.67
N LYS A 13 12.27 1.63 -15.72
CA LYS A 13 12.11 3.01 -16.18
C LYS A 13 11.24 3.82 -15.21
N GLY A 14 11.74 4.98 -14.78
CA GLY A 14 10.94 5.96 -14.06
C GLY A 14 9.84 6.55 -14.96
N GLY A 15 8.69 6.93 -14.38
CA GLY A 15 7.60 7.58 -15.10
C GLY A 15 6.81 6.69 -16.06
N CYS A 16 7.03 5.37 -16.06
CA CYS A 16 6.31 4.43 -16.95
C CYS A 16 4.91 4.00 -16.44
N GLY A 17 4.41 4.66 -15.40
CA GLY A 17 3.06 4.42 -14.90
C GLY A 17 2.92 3.30 -13.85
N LYS A 18 3.99 2.75 -13.27
CA LYS A 18 3.91 1.67 -12.26
C LYS A 18 2.91 1.98 -11.14
N THR A 19 3.13 3.08 -10.43
CA THR A 19 2.26 3.51 -9.32
C THR A 19 0.81 3.72 -9.79
N THR A 20 0.63 4.38 -10.95
CA THR A 20 -0.69 4.61 -11.52
C THR A 20 -1.39 3.29 -11.83
N THR A 21 -0.69 2.34 -12.44
CA THR A 21 -1.26 1.01 -12.75
C THR A 21 -1.62 0.26 -11.47
N ALA A 22 -0.70 0.20 -10.49
CA ALA A 22 -0.94 -0.49 -9.23
C ALA A 22 -2.14 0.08 -8.48
N VAL A 23 -2.21 1.42 -8.34
CA VAL A 23 -3.30 2.10 -7.63
C VAL A 23 -4.64 1.86 -8.31
N ASN A 24 -4.73 2.07 -9.63
CA ASN A 24 -6.00 1.92 -10.34
C ASN A 24 -6.46 0.45 -10.38
N LEU A 25 -5.54 -0.50 -10.60
CA LEU A 25 -5.88 -1.92 -10.59
C LEU A 25 -6.35 -2.36 -9.21
N GLY A 26 -5.60 -2.01 -8.15
CA GLY A 26 -5.96 -2.35 -6.77
C GLY A 26 -7.30 -1.75 -6.34
N ALA A 27 -7.55 -0.49 -6.66
CA ALA A 27 -8.82 0.17 -6.39
C ALA A 27 -9.98 -0.48 -7.16
N ALA A 28 -9.79 -0.77 -8.46
CA ALA A 28 -10.82 -1.41 -9.28
C ALA A 28 -11.19 -2.81 -8.76
N LEU A 29 -10.21 -3.62 -8.38
CA LEU A 29 -10.43 -4.94 -7.80
C LEU A 29 -11.11 -4.86 -6.42
N ALA A 30 -10.72 -3.90 -5.59
CA ALA A 30 -11.32 -3.69 -4.27
C ALA A 30 -12.79 -3.20 -4.36
N MET A 31 -13.12 -2.42 -5.37
CA MET A 31 -14.48 -1.93 -5.60
C MET A 31 -15.36 -2.97 -6.30
N GLY A 32 -14.78 -3.83 -7.11
CA GLY A 32 -15.51 -4.70 -8.01
C GLY A 32 -16.26 -3.92 -9.10
N ASN A 33 -17.07 -4.62 -9.88
CA ASN A 33 -17.92 -4.02 -10.89
C ASN A 33 -19.14 -4.91 -11.15
N GLU A 34 -20.30 -4.49 -10.67
CA GLU A 34 -21.55 -5.26 -10.81
C GLU A 34 -21.97 -5.45 -12.26
N GLU A 35 -21.75 -4.46 -13.13
CA GLU A 35 -22.10 -4.53 -14.55
C GLU A 35 -21.39 -5.68 -15.26
N TYR A 36 -20.14 -5.95 -14.86
CA TYR A 36 -19.33 -7.05 -15.42
C TYR A 36 -19.31 -8.29 -14.52
N GLY A 37 -20.13 -8.34 -13.45
CA GLY A 37 -20.19 -9.45 -12.52
C GLY A 37 -18.91 -9.65 -11.70
N ILE A 38 -18.08 -8.62 -11.59
CA ILE A 38 -16.83 -8.66 -10.81
C ILE A 38 -17.14 -8.32 -9.36
N LYS A 39 -16.94 -9.27 -8.45
CA LYS A 39 -17.13 -9.07 -7.03
C LYS A 39 -15.97 -8.26 -6.43
N PRO A 40 -16.21 -7.46 -5.37
CA PRO A 40 -15.14 -6.82 -4.62
C PRO A 40 -14.20 -7.85 -3.99
N HIS A 41 -12.90 -7.61 -4.08
CA HIS A 41 -11.83 -8.42 -3.51
C HIS A 41 -11.11 -7.68 -2.38
N LYS A 42 -10.61 -8.42 -1.40
CA LYS A 42 -9.78 -7.86 -0.33
C LYS A 42 -8.35 -7.68 -0.82
N ILE A 43 -7.96 -6.46 -1.05
CA ILE A 43 -6.68 -6.09 -1.69
C ILE A 43 -5.73 -5.48 -0.66
N LEU A 44 -4.54 -6.07 -0.52
CA LEU A 44 -3.41 -5.42 0.13
C LEU A 44 -2.47 -4.85 -0.94
N MET A 45 -2.37 -3.53 -1.00
CA MET A 45 -1.34 -2.87 -1.80
C MET A 45 -0.05 -2.76 -0.98
N ILE A 46 1.07 -3.19 -1.56
CA ILE A 46 2.39 -3.11 -0.92
C ILE A 46 3.24 -2.17 -1.75
N ASP A 47 3.64 -1.04 -1.16
CA ASP A 47 4.56 -0.10 -1.80
C ASP A 47 6.00 -0.49 -1.45
N LEU A 48 6.81 -0.73 -2.47
CA LEU A 48 8.24 -1.04 -2.34
C LEU A 48 9.13 0.06 -2.97
N ASP A 49 8.52 1.17 -3.42
CA ASP A 49 9.28 2.33 -3.89
C ASP A 49 9.57 3.25 -2.69
N PRO A 50 10.85 3.55 -2.36
CA PRO A 50 11.19 4.46 -1.26
C PRO A 50 10.51 5.83 -1.35
N LYS A 51 10.09 6.24 -2.54
CA LYS A 51 9.32 7.48 -2.72
C LYS A 51 7.96 7.45 -2.05
N GLY A 52 7.39 6.27 -1.76
CA GLY A 52 6.10 6.09 -1.08
C GLY A 52 4.94 6.81 -1.78
N ASN A 53 4.89 6.74 -3.11
CA ASN A 53 3.93 7.51 -3.90
C ASN A 53 2.50 6.95 -3.81
N ILE A 54 2.33 5.69 -3.45
CA ILE A 54 0.99 5.11 -3.27
C ILE A 54 0.28 5.82 -2.10
N ALA A 55 0.94 5.98 -0.95
CA ALA A 55 0.39 6.69 0.20
C ALA A 55 -0.03 8.13 -0.17
N THR A 56 0.83 8.86 -0.89
CA THR A 56 0.52 10.22 -1.36
C THR A 56 -0.69 10.25 -2.30
N THR A 57 -0.84 9.26 -3.18
CA THR A 57 -1.98 9.17 -4.10
C THR A 57 -3.31 9.02 -3.35
N PHE A 58 -3.32 8.30 -2.23
CA PHE A 58 -4.47 8.19 -1.34
C PHE A 58 -4.60 9.36 -0.35
N GLY A 59 -3.79 10.41 -0.49
CA GLY A 59 -3.85 11.61 0.35
C GLY A 59 -3.34 11.38 1.77
N VAL A 60 -2.63 10.27 2.03
CA VAL A 60 -2.01 9.99 3.32
C VAL A 60 -0.82 10.92 3.51
N ASP A 61 -0.78 11.61 4.66
CA ASP A 61 0.39 12.40 5.03
C ASP A 61 1.50 11.47 5.51
N LYS A 62 2.61 11.45 4.77
CA LYS A 62 3.76 10.60 5.10
C LYS A 62 4.36 10.90 6.47
N LYS A 63 4.23 12.14 6.97
CA LYS A 63 4.69 12.52 8.32
C LYS A 63 3.86 11.89 9.43
N SER A 64 2.64 11.45 9.11
CA SER A 64 1.75 10.78 10.05
C SER A 64 1.83 9.25 9.99
N LEU A 65 2.69 8.70 9.13
CA LEU A 65 2.92 7.26 9.08
C LEU A 65 3.58 6.81 10.38
N GLY A 66 3.07 5.72 10.93
CA GLY A 66 3.73 4.97 11.99
C GLY A 66 4.81 4.06 11.41
N ALA A 67 4.74 2.78 11.73
CA ALA A 67 5.60 1.79 11.10
C ALA A 67 5.21 1.58 9.61
N THR A 68 6.21 1.30 8.78
CA THR A 68 6.09 1.14 7.34
C THR A 68 6.76 -0.15 6.88
N MET A 69 6.88 -0.37 5.59
CA MET A 69 7.66 -1.48 5.04
C MET A 69 9.12 -1.48 5.50
N ASN A 70 9.68 -0.30 5.77
CA ASN A 70 11.05 -0.15 6.28
C ASN A 70 11.21 -0.81 7.66
N GLU A 71 10.31 -0.54 8.61
CA GLU A 71 10.35 -1.14 9.96
C GLU A 71 10.16 -2.66 9.90
N LEU A 72 9.28 -3.16 9.02
CA LEU A 72 9.10 -4.60 8.83
C LEU A 72 10.37 -5.29 8.33
N PHE A 73 11.09 -4.67 7.40
CA PHE A 73 12.35 -5.21 6.92
C PHE A 73 13.44 -5.13 7.98
N LYS A 74 13.53 -4.04 8.75
CA LYS A 74 14.48 -3.89 9.86
C LYS A 74 14.24 -4.94 10.97
N ALA A 75 12.98 -5.17 11.33
CA ALA A 75 12.60 -6.20 12.31
C ALA A 75 13.12 -7.58 11.92
N GLY A 76 13.09 -7.91 10.63
CA GLY A 76 13.65 -9.16 10.12
C GLY A 76 15.17 -9.20 10.01
N ILE A 77 15.91 -8.15 10.38
CA ILE A 77 17.37 -8.04 10.30
C ILE A 77 17.95 -7.92 11.72
N ASP A 78 17.89 -6.74 12.30
CA ASP A 78 18.49 -6.39 13.59
C ASP A 78 17.63 -5.35 14.36
N GLY A 79 16.44 -5.03 13.82
CA GLY A 79 15.51 -4.06 14.40
C GLY A 79 14.59 -4.68 15.46
N PRO A 80 13.84 -3.84 16.18
CA PRO A 80 12.80 -4.28 17.09
C PRO A 80 11.72 -5.07 16.35
N GLU A 81 11.08 -6.00 17.04
CA GLU A 81 9.96 -6.75 16.46
C GLU A 81 8.79 -5.79 16.17
N VAL A 82 8.29 -5.85 14.95
CA VAL A 82 7.15 -5.06 14.48
C VAL A 82 6.15 -6.00 13.84
N LYS A 83 4.89 -5.88 14.23
CA LYS A 83 3.81 -6.65 13.64
C LYS A 83 3.32 -5.97 12.36
N ILE A 84 3.04 -6.77 11.34
CA ILE A 84 2.60 -6.24 10.06
C ILE A 84 1.29 -5.44 10.17
N GLU A 85 0.41 -5.80 11.10
CA GLU A 85 -0.85 -5.09 11.36
C GLU A 85 -0.62 -3.64 11.80
N GLU A 86 0.51 -3.34 12.44
CA GLU A 86 0.89 -1.99 12.88
C GLU A 86 1.36 -1.12 11.69
N CYS A 87 1.77 -1.77 10.60
CA CYS A 87 2.25 -1.10 9.39
C CYS A 87 1.13 -0.91 8.34
N ILE A 88 0.01 -1.62 8.47
CA ILE A 88 -1.06 -1.60 7.46
C ILE A 88 -2.06 -0.47 7.76
N ILE A 89 -2.28 0.37 6.75
CA ILE A 89 -3.34 1.37 6.74
C ILE A 89 -4.62 0.73 6.23
N GLY A 90 -5.66 0.70 7.07
CA GLY A 90 -6.94 0.09 6.72
C GLY A 90 -7.87 1.00 5.90
N PRO A 91 -8.97 0.44 5.37
CA PRO A 91 -9.90 1.12 4.47
C PRO A 91 -10.48 2.41 5.05
N LYS A 92 -10.86 2.42 6.31
CA LYS A 92 -11.45 3.59 6.99
C LYS A 92 -10.47 4.77 7.02
N GLN A 93 -9.20 4.50 7.32
CA GLN A 93 -8.16 5.51 7.38
C GLN A 93 -7.82 6.02 5.97
N LEU A 94 -7.72 5.13 4.96
CA LEU A 94 -7.52 5.53 3.57
C LEU A 94 -8.66 6.41 3.07
N SER A 95 -9.91 6.01 3.29
CA SER A 95 -11.10 6.79 2.91
C SER A 95 -11.12 8.17 3.58
N LYS A 96 -10.74 8.26 4.86
CA LYS A 96 -10.61 9.52 5.58
C LYS A 96 -9.54 10.41 4.94
N SER A 97 -8.34 9.87 4.69
CA SER A 97 -7.23 10.62 4.06
C SER A 97 -7.60 11.14 2.68
N MET A 98 -8.27 10.33 1.85
CA MET A 98 -8.75 10.75 0.53
C MET A 98 -9.75 11.91 0.62
N LYS A 99 -10.71 11.86 1.55
CA LYS A 99 -11.68 12.93 1.76
C LYS A 99 -11.01 14.24 2.21
N GLU A 100 -10.08 14.15 3.16
CA GLU A 100 -9.32 15.31 3.65
C GLU A 100 -8.43 15.92 2.55
N ALA A 101 -7.76 15.07 1.77
CA ALA A 101 -6.95 15.52 0.64
C ALA A 101 -7.81 16.22 -0.42
N PHE A 102 -8.98 15.65 -0.74
CA PHE A 102 -9.93 16.25 -1.67
C PHE A 102 -10.37 17.65 -1.22
N VAL A 103 -10.71 17.81 0.06
CA VAL A 103 -11.11 19.13 0.63
C VAL A 103 -9.96 20.12 0.54
N ARG A 104 -8.73 19.73 0.90
CA ARG A 104 -7.53 20.58 0.80
C ARG A 104 -7.25 21.05 -0.63
N GLN A 105 -7.48 20.17 -1.62
CA GLN A 105 -7.22 20.48 -3.03
C GLN A 105 -8.35 21.30 -3.69
N ASN A 106 -9.52 21.36 -3.06
CA ASN A 106 -10.69 22.05 -3.60
C ASN A 106 -11.32 23.00 -2.56
N PRO A 107 -10.58 24.01 -2.06
CA PRO A 107 -11.04 24.88 -0.96
C PRO A 107 -12.29 25.69 -1.31
N GLU A 108 -12.48 26.04 -2.60
CA GLU A 108 -13.64 26.80 -3.08
C GLU A 108 -14.92 25.97 -3.19
N ARG A 109 -14.82 24.65 -3.04
CA ARG A 109 -15.96 23.76 -3.20
C ARG A 109 -16.85 23.78 -1.96
N LYS A 110 -18.04 24.39 -2.05
CA LYS A 110 -19.04 24.45 -0.98
C LYS A 110 -19.70 23.10 -0.66
N ARG A 111 -19.71 22.16 -1.61
CA ARG A 111 -20.22 20.79 -1.41
C ARG A 111 -19.05 19.94 -0.94
N GLY A 112 -19.28 19.09 0.04
CA GLY A 112 -18.27 18.14 0.54
C GLY A 112 -17.70 17.22 -0.56
N PRO A 113 -16.82 16.26 -0.19
CA PRO A 113 -16.23 15.33 -1.14
C PRO A 113 -17.33 14.52 -1.87
N PRO A 114 -17.07 14.09 -3.12
CA PRO A 114 -18.03 13.29 -3.86
C PRO A 114 -18.30 11.96 -3.14
N LYS A 115 -19.48 11.42 -3.36
CA LYS A 115 -19.78 10.04 -2.97
C LYS A 115 -18.85 9.10 -3.74
N GLY A 116 -18.37 8.03 -3.11
CA GLY A 116 -17.47 7.07 -3.78
C GLY A 116 -15.99 7.26 -3.51
N LEU A 117 -15.59 8.21 -2.64
CA LEU A 117 -14.24 8.25 -2.06
C LEU A 117 -14.07 7.24 -0.89
N GLU A 118 -14.85 6.18 -0.90
CA GLU A 118 -14.79 5.11 0.09
C GLU A 118 -14.45 3.81 -0.63
N ILE A 119 -13.42 3.12 -0.16
CA ILE A 119 -13.02 1.82 -0.68
C ILE A 119 -12.85 0.88 0.51
N ASP A 120 -13.85 0.00 0.72
CA ASP A 120 -13.93 -0.81 1.94
C ASP A 120 -12.97 -2.01 1.95
N ASN A 121 -12.54 -2.46 0.78
CA ASN A 121 -11.73 -3.68 0.64
C ASN A 121 -10.28 -3.39 0.20
N LEU A 122 -9.76 -2.21 0.51
CA LEU A 122 -8.41 -1.80 0.17
C LEU A 122 -7.59 -1.47 1.41
N TRP A 123 -6.46 -2.13 1.53
CA TRP A 123 -5.44 -1.88 2.56
C TRP A 123 -4.14 -1.46 1.88
N LEU A 124 -3.34 -0.70 2.59
CA LEU A 124 -2.03 -0.24 2.11
C LEU A 124 -0.95 -0.53 3.16
N LEU A 125 0.10 -1.22 2.74
CA LEU A 125 1.39 -1.28 3.44
C LEU A 125 2.32 -0.25 2.78
N PRO A 126 2.52 0.93 3.38
CA PRO A 126 3.25 2.02 2.77
C PRO A 126 4.76 1.83 2.84
N ALA A 127 5.49 2.47 1.92
CA ALA A 127 6.92 2.70 2.00
C ALA A 127 7.23 4.14 2.41
N ASP A 128 8.45 4.37 2.86
CA ASP A 128 9.04 5.67 3.11
C ASP A 128 10.48 5.76 2.55
N LEU A 129 11.11 6.93 2.69
CA LEU A 129 12.44 7.19 2.16
C LEU A 129 13.54 6.32 2.81
N ASP A 130 13.33 5.86 4.04
CA ASP A 130 14.31 5.04 4.76
C ASP A 130 14.44 3.65 4.16
N LEU A 131 13.44 3.22 3.37
CA LEU A 131 13.49 1.95 2.64
C LEU A 131 14.69 1.88 1.67
N ALA A 132 15.17 3.01 1.17
CA ALA A 132 16.37 3.04 0.31
C ALA A 132 17.64 2.55 1.05
N GLY A 133 17.73 2.80 2.36
CA GLY A 133 18.83 2.27 3.19
C GLY A 133 18.76 0.75 3.33
N ILE A 134 17.56 0.21 3.45
CA ILE A 134 17.34 -1.24 3.56
C ILE A 134 17.76 -1.99 2.28
N GLU A 135 17.57 -1.40 1.10
CA GLU A 135 18.04 -2.01 -0.16
C GLU A 135 19.56 -2.23 -0.14
N ILE A 136 20.31 -1.27 0.41
CA ILE A 136 21.77 -1.36 0.55
C ILE A 136 22.14 -2.45 1.58
N ASP A 137 21.49 -2.45 2.73
CA ASP A 137 21.73 -3.42 3.80
C ASP A 137 21.41 -4.86 3.35
N LEU A 138 20.36 -5.02 2.56
CA LEU A 138 19.96 -6.31 2.03
C LEU A 138 20.87 -6.80 0.89
N ALA A 139 21.56 -5.90 0.18
CA ALA A 139 22.35 -6.27 -1.00
C ALA A 139 23.41 -7.35 -0.71
N THR A 140 23.96 -7.36 0.50
CA THR A 140 25.01 -8.30 0.93
C THR A 140 24.49 -9.48 1.75
N ARG A 141 23.18 -9.54 2.04
CA ARG A 141 22.63 -10.57 2.94
C ARG A 141 22.13 -11.80 2.19
N ILE A 142 22.39 -12.98 2.76
CA ILE A 142 21.89 -14.27 2.27
C ILE A 142 20.39 -14.36 2.54
N GLY A 143 19.60 -14.83 1.57
CA GLY A 143 18.16 -15.02 1.68
C GLY A 143 17.35 -13.72 1.55
N ARG A 144 17.96 -12.65 1.01
CA ARG A 144 17.31 -11.35 0.75
C ARG A 144 16.08 -11.47 -0.15
N GLU A 145 16.12 -12.43 -1.08
CA GLU A 145 15.04 -12.71 -2.03
C GLU A 145 13.73 -13.18 -1.35
N ASN A 146 13.82 -13.73 -0.14
CA ASN A 146 12.67 -14.20 0.62
C ASN A 146 12.20 -13.20 1.69
N ARG A 147 12.83 -12.02 1.79
CA ARG A 147 12.52 -11.05 2.85
C ARG A 147 11.10 -10.53 2.77
N LEU A 148 10.66 -10.12 1.59
CA LEU A 148 9.29 -9.66 1.39
C LEU A 148 8.29 -10.74 1.79
N GLN A 149 8.47 -11.97 1.30
CA GLN A 149 7.59 -13.08 1.62
C GLN A 149 7.48 -13.31 3.13
N ARG A 150 8.59 -13.31 3.85
CA ARG A 150 8.61 -13.48 5.31
C ARG A 150 7.95 -12.30 6.03
N ALA A 151 8.22 -11.06 5.59
CA ALA A 151 7.66 -9.87 6.20
C ALA A 151 6.14 -9.82 6.14
N ILE A 152 5.53 -10.30 5.03
CA ILE A 152 4.09 -10.25 4.81
C ILE A 152 3.36 -11.55 5.19
N GLN A 153 4.08 -12.62 5.56
CA GLN A 153 3.51 -13.96 5.76
C GLN A 153 2.34 -13.98 6.76
N GLY A 154 2.39 -13.15 7.81
CA GLY A 154 1.32 -13.07 8.82
C GLY A 154 0.02 -12.46 8.30
N ALA A 155 0.07 -11.67 7.23
CA ALA A 155 -1.09 -10.93 6.73
C ALA A 155 -1.71 -11.53 5.46
N VAL A 156 -0.93 -12.24 4.63
CA VAL A 156 -1.39 -12.67 3.29
C VAL A 156 -2.66 -13.53 3.30
N GLY A 157 -2.90 -14.30 4.35
CA GLY A 157 -4.11 -15.14 4.47
C GLY A 157 -5.41 -14.38 4.66
N HIS A 158 -5.38 -13.06 4.85
CA HIS A 158 -6.55 -12.21 5.02
C HIS A 158 -7.00 -11.55 3.71
N PHE A 159 -6.23 -11.68 2.63
CA PHE A 159 -6.46 -11.06 1.33
C PHE A 159 -6.71 -12.11 0.24
N ASP A 160 -7.29 -11.68 -0.90
CA ASP A 160 -7.68 -12.56 -2.02
C ASP A 160 -6.58 -12.76 -3.08
#